data_38906c0dcc8f29bc12e0b8fe71abab26
#
_entry.id   38906c0dcc8f29bc12e0b8fe71abab26
#
_cell.length_a   1.000
_cell.length_b   1.000
_cell.length_c   1.000
_cell.angle_alpha   90.00
_cell.angle_beta   90.00
_cell.angle_gamma   90.00
#
_symmetry.space_group_name_H-M   'P 1'
#
loop_
_entity.id
_entity.type
_entity.pdbx_description
1 polymer ?
#
loop_
_entity_poly.entity_id
_entity_poly.type
_entity_poly.pdbx_seq_one_letter_code
_entity_poly.pdbx_strand_id
1 'polypeptide(L)'
;MLSVFGKNQGSGYDTGCQFETTLNNSDLGPLARDLNFKVLVDSFHGHAHRRLCQLSHLALYQKGLGLEDLGVCERAFSRSNPMGGVVRHMSRFHRQQAIVNYFLYTDDMETYPNLSMFFSLIYVAVPNSVSSDILTQ
;
A
#
# COMPACT_ATOMS: atom_id res chain seq x y z
N MET A 1 -6.08 11.26 8.60
CA MET A 1 -6.02 10.50 7.35
C MET A 1 -7.16 10.88 6.41
N LEU A 2 -8.42 10.66 6.78
CA LEU A 2 -9.58 10.96 5.90
C LEU A 2 -9.62 12.40 5.39
N SER A 3 -9.34 13.38 6.24
CA SER A 3 -9.34 14.80 5.87
C SER A 3 -8.12 15.26 5.05
N VAL A 4 -7.05 14.46 5.02
CA VAL A 4 -5.78 14.82 4.38
C VAL A 4 -5.73 14.35 2.92
N PHE A 5 -6.21 13.14 2.65
CA PHE A 5 -6.08 12.50 1.33
C PHE A 5 -7.28 12.73 0.41
N GLY A 6 -8.36 13.33 0.90
CA GLY A 6 -9.53 13.67 0.08
C GLY A 6 -10.45 12.48 -0.20
N LYS A 7 -11.21 12.58 -1.32
CA LYS A 7 -12.22 11.59 -1.70
C LYS A 7 -11.64 10.40 -2.46
N ASN A 8 -12.42 9.30 -2.47
CA ASN A 8 -12.14 8.08 -3.24
C ASN A 8 -10.84 7.37 -2.85
N GLN A 9 -10.54 7.34 -1.55
CA GLN A 9 -9.39 6.64 -1.02
C GLN A 9 -9.74 5.23 -0.55
N GLY A 10 -8.77 4.33 -0.62
CA GLY A 10 -8.86 2.99 -0.08
C GLY A 10 -7.74 2.69 0.91
N SER A 11 -8.03 1.88 1.91
CA SER A 11 -7.03 1.38 2.87
C SER A 11 -7.11 -0.13 2.96
N GLY A 12 -5.98 -0.81 2.81
CA GLY A 12 -5.85 -2.26 3.03
C GLY A 12 -5.60 -2.58 4.49
N TYR A 13 -6.32 -3.58 5.00
CA TYR A 13 -6.13 -4.08 6.35
C TYR A 13 -6.57 -5.56 6.43
N ASP A 14 -5.83 -6.40 7.16
CA ASP A 14 -6.06 -7.86 7.23
C ASP A 14 -7.50 -8.23 7.57
N THR A 15 -8.10 -7.50 8.53
CA THR A 15 -9.49 -7.63 8.94
C THR A 15 -10.35 -6.45 8.45
N GLY A 16 -10.11 -5.98 7.24
CA GLY A 16 -10.76 -4.80 6.65
C GLY A 16 -12.28 -4.82 6.75
N CYS A 17 -12.91 -5.98 6.56
CA CYS A 17 -14.36 -6.15 6.67
C CYS A 17 -14.89 -5.85 8.09
N GLN A 18 -14.16 -6.21 9.15
CA GLN A 18 -14.52 -5.89 10.53
C GLN A 18 -14.23 -4.42 10.83
N PHE A 19 -13.11 -3.92 10.35
CA PHE A 19 -12.74 -2.52 10.51
C PHE A 19 -13.75 -1.59 9.82
N GLU A 20 -14.25 -1.93 8.64
CA GLU A 20 -15.32 -1.19 7.98
C GLU A 20 -16.58 -1.08 8.84
N THR A 21 -16.99 -2.19 9.48
CA THR A 21 -18.12 -2.19 10.40
C THR A 21 -17.86 -1.27 11.60
N THR A 22 -16.68 -1.33 12.19
CA THR A 22 -16.30 -0.48 13.33
C THR A 22 -16.26 1.00 12.91
N LEU A 23 -15.69 1.31 11.76
CA LEU A 23 -15.63 2.67 11.21
C LEU A 23 -17.03 3.24 10.97
N ASN A 24 -17.90 2.46 10.34
CA ASN A 24 -19.27 2.88 10.04
C ASN A 24 -20.12 3.15 11.30
N ASN A 25 -19.83 2.48 12.40
CA ASN A 25 -20.50 2.66 13.69
C ASN A 25 -19.84 3.74 14.58
N SER A 26 -18.74 4.34 14.13
CA SER A 26 -18.03 5.40 14.84
C SER A 26 -18.49 6.80 14.40
N ASP A 27 -18.07 7.82 15.13
CA ASP A 27 -18.30 9.24 14.79
C ASP A 27 -17.68 9.62 13.42
N LEU A 28 -16.73 8.84 12.92
CA LEU A 28 -16.10 9.04 11.61
C LEU A 28 -16.88 8.38 10.47
N GLY A 29 -17.88 7.56 10.76
CA GLY A 29 -18.67 6.84 9.75
C GLY A 29 -19.34 7.76 8.71
N PRO A 30 -20.02 8.84 9.12
CA PRO A 30 -20.61 9.80 8.17
C PRO A 30 -19.56 10.41 7.24
N LEU A 31 -18.41 10.82 7.77
CA LEU A 31 -17.32 11.40 7.01
C LEU A 31 -16.69 10.39 6.04
N ALA A 32 -16.49 9.15 6.48
CA ALA A 32 -15.95 8.09 5.62
C ALA A 32 -16.86 7.81 4.42
N ARG A 33 -18.17 7.79 4.63
CA ARG A 33 -19.15 7.64 3.53
C ARG A 33 -19.17 8.84 2.58
N ASP A 34 -19.14 10.08 3.10
CA ASP A 34 -19.10 11.29 2.29
C ASP A 34 -17.84 11.36 1.41
N LEU A 35 -16.73 10.89 1.92
CA LEU A 35 -15.47 10.83 1.19
C LEU A 35 -15.34 9.58 0.30
N ASN A 36 -16.34 8.70 0.26
CA ASN A 36 -16.29 7.42 -0.45
C ASN A 36 -15.01 6.63 -0.10
N PHE A 37 -14.72 6.56 1.21
CA PHE A 37 -13.57 5.83 1.72
C PHE A 37 -13.89 4.33 1.76
N LYS A 38 -13.01 3.51 1.19
CA LYS A 38 -13.16 2.06 1.16
C LYS A 38 -12.15 1.39 2.06
N VAL A 39 -12.62 0.39 2.81
CA VAL A 39 -11.74 -0.50 3.56
C VAL A 39 -11.69 -1.85 2.85
N LEU A 40 -10.48 -2.30 2.58
CA LEU A 40 -10.21 -3.45 1.73
C LEU A 40 -9.42 -4.50 2.52
N VAL A 41 -9.46 -5.72 2.04
CA VAL A 41 -8.61 -6.82 2.50
C VAL A 41 -7.55 -7.06 1.43
N ASP A 42 -6.30 -7.23 1.83
CA ASP A 42 -5.23 -7.54 0.90
C ASP A 42 -5.37 -8.95 0.30
N SER A 43 -4.68 -9.19 -0.78
CA SER A 43 -4.78 -10.47 -1.49
C SER A 43 -4.20 -11.63 -0.69
N PHE A 44 -3.21 -11.40 0.16
CA PHE A 44 -2.59 -12.45 0.97
C PHE A 44 -3.54 -12.96 2.06
N HIS A 45 -4.16 -12.07 2.83
CA HIS A 45 -5.11 -12.42 3.89
C HIS A 45 -6.50 -12.78 3.35
N GLY A 46 -6.81 -12.37 2.13
CA GLY A 46 -8.11 -12.58 1.50
C GLY A 46 -8.56 -14.04 1.47
N HIS A 47 -7.62 -14.97 1.35
CA HIS A 47 -7.93 -16.41 1.34
C HIS A 47 -8.51 -16.94 2.65
N ALA A 48 -8.23 -16.29 3.78
CA ALA A 48 -8.78 -16.64 5.09
C ALA A 48 -10.23 -16.15 5.29
N HIS A 49 -10.73 -15.29 4.40
CA HIS A 49 -12.06 -14.72 4.47
C HIS A 49 -13.10 -15.56 3.75
N ARG A 50 -14.36 -15.49 4.19
CA ARG A 50 -15.50 -16.14 3.50
C ARG A 50 -15.66 -15.56 2.10
N ARG A 51 -16.16 -16.38 1.15
CA ARG A 51 -16.30 -15.99 -0.26
C ARG A 51 -17.03 -14.66 -0.47
N LEU A 52 -18.13 -14.42 0.22
CA LEU A 52 -18.87 -13.16 0.12
C LEU A 52 -18.02 -11.96 0.57
N CYS A 53 -17.25 -12.12 1.63
CA CYS A 53 -16.32 -11.09 2.09
C CYS A 53 -15.22 -10.82 1.05
N GLN A 54 -14.67 -11.86 0.43
CA GLN A 54 -13.70 -11.73 -0.65
C GLN A 54 -14.25 -10.89 -1.80
N LEU A 55 -15.45 -11.20 -2.26
CA LEU A 55 -16.09 -10.46 -3.36
C LEU A 55 -16.33 -8.98 -3.03
N SER A 56 -16.59 -8.67 -1.75
CA SER A 56 -16.90 -7.31 -1.32
C SER A 56 -15.67 -6.46 -0.96
N HIS A 57 -14.57 -7.09 -0.50
CA HIS A 57 -13.46 -6.37 0.12
C HIS A 57 -12.09 -6.60 -0.53
N LEU A 58 -11.91 -7.65 -1.36
CA LEU A 58 -10.64 -7.82 -2.06
C LEU A 58 -10.44 -6.73 -3.12
N ALA A 59 -9.24 -6.14 -3.14
CA ALA A 59 -8.86 -5.12 -4.10
C ALA A 59 -9.10 -5.57 -5.55
N LEU A 60 -8.80 -6.84 -5.85
CA LEU A 60 -8.98 -7.44 -7.17
C LEU A 60 -10.41 -7.32 -7.73
N TYR A 61 -11.42 -7.33 -6.86
CA TYR A 61 -12.84 -7.25 -7.27
C TYR A 61 -13.42 -5.83 -7.15
N GLN A 62 -12.61 -4.86 -6.73
CA GLN A 62 -13.06 -3.49 -6.55
C GLN A 62 -12.65 -2.60 -7.72
N LYS A 63 -13.64 -1.87 -8.26
CA LYS A 63 -13.38 -0.91 -9.34
C LYS A 63 -12.54 0.26 -8.85
N GLY A 64 -11.57 0.68 -9.67
CA GLY A 64 -10.77 1.89 -9.43
C GLY A 64 -9.44 1.62 -8.73
N LEU A 65 -9.10 0.37 -8.37
CA LEU A 65 -7.84 0.00 -7.72
C LEU A 65 -6.81 -0.60 -8.68
N GLY A 66 -7.19 -0.84 -9.94
CA GLY A 66 -6.29 -1.43 -10.94
C GLY A 66 -5.84 -2.82 -10.54
N LEU A 67 -4.53 -3.06 -10.62
CA LEU A 67 -3.89 -4.33 -10.26
C LEU A 67 -3.29 -4.33 -8.85
N GLU A 68 -3.67 -3.37 -8.00
CA GLU A 68 -3.16 -3.29 -6.63
C GLU A 68 -3.64 -4.49 -5.80
N ASP A 69 -2.70 -5.19 -5.17
CA ASP A 69 -2.96 -6.35 -4.33
C ASP A 69 -2.93 -6.04 -2.82
N LEU A 70 -2.51 -4.81 -2.45
CA LEU A 70 -2.33 -4.31 -1.09
C LEU A 70 -1.31 -5.10 -0.25
N GLY A 71 -0.50 -5.95 -0.88
CA GLY A 71 0.46 -6.83 -0.22
C GLY A 71 1.85 -6.22 0.01
N VAL A 72 2.01 -4.90 -0.09
CA VAL A 72 3.32 -4.23 0.03
C VAL A 72 3.96 -4.47 1.40
N CYS A 73 3.18 -4.35 2.48
CA CYS A 73 3.66 -4.56 3.84
C CYS A 73 4.13 -6.00 4.05
N GLU A 74 3.35 -6.97 3.58
CA GLU A 74 3.70 -8.39 3.67
C GLU A 74 4.99 -8.71 2.92
N ARG A 75 5.17 -8.16 1.74
CA ARG A 75 6.42 -8.32 0.98
C ARG A 75 7.62 -7.70 1.71
N ALA A 76 7.45 -6.52 2.29
CA ALA A 76 8.50 -5.87 3.08
C ALA A 76 8.86 -6.68 4.34
N PHE A 77 7.86 -7.16 5.08
CA PHE A 77 8.07 -7.99 6.28
C PHE A 77 8.68 -9.34 5.93
N SER A 78 8.24 -10.00 4.87
CA SER A 78 8.81 -11.26 4.40
C SER A 78 10.30 -11.13 4.12
N ARG A 79 10.74 -10.03 3.52
CA ARG A 79 12.17 -9.76 3.23
C ARG A 79 12.98 -9.42 4.48
N SER A 80 12.41 -8.67 5.42
CA SER A 80 13.10 -8.23 6.64
C SER A 80 13.08 -9.27 7.76
N ASN A 81 12.18 -10.25 7.75
CA ASN A 81 12.05 -11.28 8.79
C ASN A 81 13.35 -12.05 9.10
N PRO A 82 14.19 -12.44 8.12
CA PRO A 82 15.45 -13.14 8.41
C PRO A 82 16.38 -12.33 9.32
N MET A 83 16.32 -10.99 9.27
CA MET A 83 17.10 -10.13 10.13
C MET A 83 16.75 -10.31 11.62
N GLY A 84 15.51 -10.69 11.94
CA GLY A 84 15.06 -10.94 13.30
C GLY A 84 15.93 -11.93 14.06
N GLY A 85 16.39 -13.00 13.39
CA GLY A 85 17.30 -13.99 13.97
C GLY A 85 18.66 -13.39 14.36
N VAL A 86 19.16 -12.47 13.56
CA VAL A 86 20.46 -11.81 13.79
C VAL A 86 20.37 -10.77 14.90
N VAL A 87 19.32 -9.94 14.90
CA VAL A 87 19.25 -8.77 15.80
C VAL A 87 18.64 -9.06 17.17
N ARG A 88 18.03 -10.23 17.38
CA ARG A 88 17.28 -10.52 18.62
C ARG A 88 18.13 -10.47 19.89
N HIS A 89 19.42 -10.79 19.80
CA HIS A 89 20.37 -10.80 20.93
C HIS A 89 21.22 -9.53 21.01
N MET A 90 21.05 -8.59 20.10
CA MET A 90 21.79 -7.34 20.09
C MET A 90 21.27 -6.37 21.18
N SER A 91 22.14 -5.48 21.65
CA SER A 91 21.71 -4.34 22.47
C SER A 91 20.70 -3.48 21.66
N ARG A 92 19.92 -2.66 22.38
CA ARG A 92 18.94 -1.78 21.73
C ARG A 92 19.58 -0.89 20.66
N PHE A 93 20.74 -0.31 20.95
CA PHE A 93 21.47 0.55 20.03
C PHE A 93 21.87 -0.20 18.75
N HIS A 94 22.57 -1.32 18.89
CA HIS A 94 23.03 -2.11 17.73
C HIS A 94 21.88 -2.67 16.91
N ARG A 95 20.77 -3.05 17.57
CA ARG A 95 19.56 -3.49 16.87
C ARG A 95 18.99 -2.38 15.99
N GLN A 96 18.83 -1.17 16.54
CA GLN A 96 18.34 -0.03 15.76
C GLN A 96 19.26 0.30 14.59
N GLN A 97 20.57 0.31 14.83
CA GLN A 97 21.57 0.55 13.78
C GLN A 97 21.50 -0.51 12.68
N ALA A 98 21.40 -1.79 13.03
CA ALA A 98 21.29 -2.89 12.06
C ALA A 98 20.01 -2.77 11.20
N ILE A 99 18.88 -2.41 11.83
CA ILE A 99 17.61 -2.20 11.12
C ILE A 99 17.73 -1.03 10.14
N VAL A 100 18.27 0.10 10.59
CA VAL A 100 18.45 1.29 9.73
C VAL A 100 19.36 0.96 8.54
N ASN A 101 20.51 0.32 8.80
CA ASN A 101 21.44 -0.06 7.73
C ASN A 101 20.82 -1.03 6.72
N TYR A 102 20.00 -1.97 7.19
CA TYR A 102 19.27 -2.88 6.31
C TYR A 102 18.33 -2.13 5.36
N PHE A 103 17.53 -1.21 5.88
CA PHE A 103 16.60 -0.45 5.03
C PHE A 103 17.33 0.52 4.10
N LEU A 104 18.39 1.19 4.55
CA LEU A 104 19.21 2.02 3.66
C LEU A 104 19.79 1.21 2.49
N TYR A 105 20.34 0.03 2.79
CA TYR A 105 20.84 -0.87 1.75
C TYR A 105 19.73 -1.31 0.78
N THR A 106 18.55 -1.66 1.32
CA THR A 106 17.42 -2.07 0.48
C THR A 106 16.93 -0.92 -0.41
N ASP A 107 16.91 0.29 0.10
CA ASP A 107 16.54 1.47 -0.68
C ASP A 107 17.52 1.71 -1.84
N ASP A 108 18.82 1.67 -1.57
CA ASP A 108 19.85 1.91 -2.59
C ASP A 108 19.88 0.81 -3.66
N MET A 109 19.74 -0.46 -3.25
CA MET A 109 19.96 -1.60 -4.15
C MET A 109 18.69 -2.09 -4.85
N GLU A 110 17.52 -1.87 -4.27
CA GLU A 110 16.26 -2.38 -4.80
C GLU A 110 15.24 -1.27 -5.08
N THR A 111 14.96 -0.41 -4.09
CA THR A 111 13.84 0.54 -4.16
C THR A 111 14.10 1.61 -5.22
N TYR A 112 15.23 2.29 -5.15
CA TYR A 112 15.55 3.37 -6.09
C TYR A 112 15.78 2.87 -7.52
N PRO A 113 16.49 1.77 -7.78
CA PRO A 113 16.61 1.21 -9.12
C PRO A 113 15.25 0.81 -9.71
N ASN A 114 14.37 0.18 -8.94
CA ASN A 114 13.03 -0.20 -9.41
C ASN A 114 12.15 1.01 -9.72
N LEU A 115 12.18 2.05 -8.89
CA LEU A 115 11.48 3.31 -9.15
C LEU A 115 12.01 4.00 -10.40
N SER A 116 13.33 4.05 -10.58
CA SER A 116 13.95 4.64 -11.77
C SER A 116 13.52 3.91 -13.05
N MET A 117 13.52 2.59 -13.03
CA MET A 117 13.04 1.78 -14.16
C MET A 117 11.55 2.03 -14.44
N PHE A 118 10.71 2.08 -13.40
CA PHE A 118 9.29 2.34 -13.53
C PHE A 118 9.01 3.71 -14.17
N PHE A 119 9.67 4.78 -13.69
CA PHE A 119 9.53 6.11 -14.27
C PHE A 119 10.04 6.15 -15.72
N SER A 120 11.13 5.47 -16.04
CA SER A 120 11.64 5.36 -17.41
C SER A 120 10.63 4.69 -18.33
N LEU A 121 9.97 3.62 -17.89
CA LEU A 121 8.94 2.93 -18.66
C LEU A 121 7.71 3.82 -18.87
N ILE A 122 7.25 4.55 -17.86
CA ILE A 122 6.15 5.50 -18.00
C ILE A 122 6.51 6.60 -19.01
N TYR A 123 7.70 7.18 -18.90
CA TYR A 123 8.16 8.24 -19.79
C TYR A 123 8.20 7.78 -21.27
N VAL A 124 8.63 6.56 -21.50
CA VAL A 124 8.66 5.96 -22.86
C VAL A 124 7.24 5.61 -23.35
N ALA A 125 6.35 5.18 -22.45
CA ALA A 125 4.98 4.75 -22.79
C ALA A 125 4.01 5.93 -23.04
N VAL A 126 4.30 7.14 -22.50
CA VAL A 126 3.50 8.34 -22.79
C VAL A 126 3.86 8.86 -24.18
N PRO A 127 2.95 8.81 -25.17
CA PRO A 127 3.24 9.35 -26.50
C PRO A 127 3.52 10.84 -26.40
N ASN A 128 4.44 11.35 -27.22
CA ASN A 128 4.80 12.77 -27.32
C ASN A 128 3.66 13.71 -27.74
N SER A 129 2.43 13.23 -27.80
CA SER A 129 1.23 14.00 -28.17
C SER A 129 0.78 15.02 -27.10
N VAL A 130 1.35 14.97 -25.89
CA VAL A 130 0.99 15.94 -24.82
C VAL A 130 1.88 17.18 -24.81
N SER A 131 2.98 17.19 -25.59
CA SER A 131 3.94 18.31 -25.59
C SER A 131 3.48 19.56 -26.35
N SER A 132 2.45 19.49 -27.18
CA SER A 132 2.03 20.63 -28.03
C SER A 132 0.98 21.54 -27.38
N ASP A 133 0.28 21.09 -26.34
CA ASP A 133 -0.86 21.86 -25.82
C ASP A 133 -0.53 22.70 -24.56
N ILE A 134 0.69 22.56 -24.01
CA ILE A 134 1.09 23.33 -22.81
C ILE A 134 1.86 24.62 -23.14
N LEU A 135 2.32 24.80 -24.39
CA LEU A 135 3.10 25.97 -24.79
C LEU A 135 2.30 27.08 -25.48
N THR A 136 0.97 26.96 -25.54
CA THR A 136 0.08 27.96 -26.20
C THR A 136 -1.04 28.49 -25.29
N GLN A 137 -0.81 28.55 -23.97
CA GLN A 137 -1.66 29.35 -23.08
C GLN A 137 -0.82 30.30 -22.25
#